data_c1ff0ca431aa2ae8642b5d0e8cbbb3df
#
_entry.id   c1ff0ca431aa2ae8642b5d0e8cbbb3df
#
_cell.length_a   1.000
_cell.length_b   1.000
_cell.length_c   1.000
_cell.angle_alpha   90.00
_cell.angle_beta   90.00
_cell.angle_gamma   90.00
#
_symmetry.space_group_name_H-M   'P 1'
#
loop_
_entity.id
_entity.type
_entity.pdbx_description
1 polymer ?
#
loop_
_entity_poly.entity_id
_entity_poly.type
_entity_poly.pdbx_seq_one_letter_code
_entity_poly.pdbx_strand_id
1 'polypeptide(L)'
;MEPEILSNIYNKRFHRSLQKKEQDVPPIWMMRQAGRYHKHYQNLKKKYTFEQLCRNPELACEVTLGPILDFDFDAAILFSDILFPLDYLGMKLSFSPGPIFQSNLTQQMLNPVSYTHLTLPTSVTV
;
A
#
# COMPACT_ATOMS: atom_id res chain seq x y z
N MET A 1 4.13 -17.87 -3.83
CA MET A 1 3.42 -17.29 -4.99
C MET A 1 4.17 -17.76 -6.22
N GLU A 2 3.50 -18.50 -7.11
CA GLU A 2 4.15 -19.13 -8.24
C GLU A 2 4.71 -18.10 -9.24
N PRO A 3 5.84 -18.35 -9.90
CA PRO A 3 6.46 -17.43 -10.88
C PRO A 3 5.51 -17.01 -12.01
N GLU A 4 4.58 -17.89 -12.35
CA GLU A 4 3.60 -17.68 -13.41
C GLU A 4 2.56 -16.60 -13.08
N ILE A 5 2.20 -16.45 -11.79
CA ILE A 5 1.31 -15.37 -11.31
C ILE A 5 2.02 -14.01 -11.42
N LEU A 6 3.31 -13.95 -11.11
CA LEU A 6 4.09 -12.72 -11.23
C LEU A 6 4.26 -12.24 -12.67
N SER A 7 4.40 -13.17 -13.64
CA SER A 7 4.50 -12.81 -15.06
C SER A 7 3.20 -12.21 -15.60
N ASN A 8 2.05 -12.65 -15.08
CA ASN A 8 0.73 -12.16 -15.48
C ASN A 8 0.37 -10.80 -14.81
N ILE A 9 1.00 -10.48 -13.67
CA ILE A 9 0.79 -9.20 -12.96
C ILE A 9 1.64 -8.07 -13.59
N TYR A 10 2.67 -8.40 -14.37
CA TYR A 10 3.51 -7.39 -15.02
C TYR A 10 2.75 -6.64 -16.10
N ASN A 11 2.22 -5.47 -15.75
CA ASN A 11 1.47 -4.65 -16.68
C ASN A 11 2.41 -3.85 -17.61
N LYS A 12 2.54 -4.31 -18.84
CA LYS A 12 3.37 -3.67 -19.87
C LYS A 12 2.92 -2.22 -20.19
N ARG A 13 1.62 -1.92 -20.04
CA ARG A 13 1.06 -0.60 -20.33
C ARG A 13 1.56 0.43 -19.32
N PHE A 14 1.49 0.12 -18.02
CA PHE A 14 2.01 0.99 -16.97
C PHE A 14 3.52 1.23 -17.14
N HIS A 15 4.29 0.17 -17.38
CA HIS A 15 5.74 0.26 -17.59
C HIS A 15 6.11 1.08 -18.83
N ARG A 16 5.42 0.88 -19.95
CA ARG A 16 5.60 1.69 -21.17
C ARG A 16 5.31 3.16 -20.92
N SER A 17 4.27 3.46 -20.14
CA SER A 17 3.91 4.84 -19.77
C SER A 17 5.03 5.52 -18.97
N LEU A 18 5.63 4.83 -18.00
CA LEU A 18 6.80 5.33 -17.27
C LEU A 18 7.99 5.62 -18.18
N GLN A 19 8.17 4.82 -19.23
CA GLN A 19 9.20 5.02 -20.26
C GLN A 19 8.83 6.07 -21.32
N LYS A 20 7.67 6.76 -21.19
CA LYS A 20 7.15 7.74 -22.16
C LYS A 20 6.99 7.15 -23.57
N LYS A 21 6.73 5.85 -23.68
CA LYS A 21 6.45 5.19 -24.95
C LYS A 21 4.99 5.41 -25.35
N GLU A 22 4.75 5.57 -26.64
CA GLU A 22 3.40 5.67 -27.19
C GLU A 22 2.60 4.39 -26.94
N GLN A 23 1.30 4.54 -26.65
CA GLN A 23 0.38 3.45 -26.42
C GLN A 23 -1.06 3.87 -26.72
N ASP A 24 -1.89 2.89 -27.07
CA ASP A 24 -3.26 3.13 -27.52
C ASP A 24 -4.19 3.62 -26.43
N VAL A 25 -3.97 3.13 -25.19
CA VAL A 25 -4.79 3.43 -24.02
C VAL A 25 -3.89 3.74 -22.83
N PRO A 26 -4.14 4.84 -22.10
CA PRO A 26 -3.38 5.14 -20.89
C PRO A 26 -3.60 4.07 -19.83
N PRO A 27 -2.62 3.82 -18.93
CA PRO A 27 -2.80 2.91 -17.81
C PRO A 27 -3.85 3.45 -16.84
N ILE A 28 -4.64 2.56 -16.28
CA ILE A 28 -5.74 2.89 -15.37
C ILE A 28 -5.42 2.41 -13.96
N TRP A 29 -5.59 3.32 -13.01
CA TRP A 29 -5.63 3.03 -11.59
C TRP A 29 -6.88 3.69 -10.98
N MET A 30 -7.56 2.99 -10.09
CA MET A 30 -8.75 3.50 -9.43
C MET A 30 -8.47 3.76 -7.94
N MET A 31 -8.69 5.00 -7.50
CA MET A 31 -8.58 5.36 -6.09
C MET A 31 -9.51 4.48 -5.25
N ARG A 32 -8.98 3.96 -4.13
CA ARG A 32 -9.71 3.06 -3.22
C ARG A 32 -10.19 1.78 -3.88
N GLN A 33 -9.45 1.27 -4.84
CA GLN A 33 -9.77 0.01 -5.52
C GLN A 33 -9.92 -1.17 -4.52
N ALA A 34 -9.14 -1.25 -3.44
CA ALA A 34 -9.37 -2.11 -2.29
C ALA A 34 -10.32 -1.44 -1.28
N GLY A 35 -11.49 -1.01 -1.74
CA GLY A 35 -12.42 -0.23 -0.95
C GLY A 35 -13.56 -1.02 -0.35
N ARG A 36 -14.47 -0.31 0.35
CA ARG A 36 -15.63 -0.89 1.03
C ARG A 36 -16.59 -1.61 0.09
N TYR A 37 -16.59 -1.32 -1.20
CA TYR A 37 -17.42 -1.98 -2.20
C TYR A 37 -16.89 -3.37 -2.61
N HIS A 38 -15.58 -3.61 -2.43
CA HIS A 38 -14.92 -4.81 -2.93
C HIS A 38 -15.20 -6.00 -2.00
N LYS A 39 -15.85 -7.05 -2.51
CA LYS A 39 -16.28 -8.21 -1.72
C LYS A 39 -15.12 -8.94 -1.04
N HIS A 40 -13.99 -9.10 -1.74
CA HIS A 40 -12.80 -9.73 -1.19
C HIS A 40 -12.30 -8.98 0.05
N TYR A 41 -12.14 -7.66 -0.06
CA TYR A 41 -11.76 -6.81 1.07
C TYR A 41 -12.75 -6.88 2.23
N GLN A 42 -14.07 -6.87 1.95
CA GLN A 42 -15.09 -7.01 2.98
C GLN A 42 -14.99 -8.34 3.74
N ASN A 43 -14.66 -9.43 3.04
CA ASN A 43 -14.47 -10.74 3.67
C ASN A 43 -13.23 -10.78 4.57
N LEU A 44 -12.15 -10.16 4.18
CA LEU A 44 -10.97 -10.01 5.01
C LEU A 44 -11.25 -9.16 6.25
N LYS A 45 -11.99 -8.06 6.11
CA LYS A 45 -12.41 -7.22 7.24
C LYS A 45 -13.29 -7.91 8.28
N LYS A 46 -13.98 -8.99 7.95
CA LYS A 46 -14.73 -9.80 8.92
C LYS A 46 -13.81 -10.61 9.84
N LYS A 47 -12.60 -10.91 9.38
CA LYS A 47 -11.63 -11.78 10.07
C LYS A 47 -10.52 -10.99 10.75
N TYR A 48 -10.15 -9.84 10.19
CA TYR A 48 -8.99 -9.06 10.59
C TYR A 48 -9.34 -7.60 10.82
N THR A 49 -8.69 -6.96 11.78
CA THR A 49 -8.78 -5.51 11.99
C THR A 49 -8.08 -4.77 10.87
N PHE A 50 -8.41 -3.47 10.71
CA PHE A 50 -7.72 -2.61 9.74
C PHE A 50 -6.20 -2.57 9.95
N GLU A 51 -5.78 -2.47 11.21
CA GLU A 51 -4.36 -2.47 11.56
C GLU A 51 -3.67 -3.78 11.18
N GLN A 52 -4.31 -4.92 11.43
CA GLN A 52 -3.77 -6.23 11.03
C GLN A 52 -3.62 -6.33 9.51
N LEU A 53 -4.62 -5.87 8.75
CA LEU A 53 -4.57 -5.86 7.29
C LEU A 53 -3.45 -4.98 6.73
N CYS A 54 -3.09 -3.89 7.41
CA CYS A 54 -2.02 -3.01 6.97
C CYS A 54 -0.63 -3.44 7.46
N ARG A 55 -0.52 -4.02 8.67
CA ARG A 55 0.76 -4.31 9.31
C ARG A 55 1.29 -5.71 9.00
N ASN A 56 0.43 -6.63 8.59
CA ASN A 56 0.85 -7.97 8.17
C ASN A 56 1.14 -7.93 6.65
N PRO A 57 2.37 -8.23 6.21
CA PRO A 57 2.76 -8.13 4.80
C PRO A 57 1.92 -9.02 3.88
N GLU A 58 1.59 -10.25 4.32
CA GLU A 58 0.80 -11.20 3.54
C GLU A 58 -0.62 -10.69 3.32
N LEU A 59 -1.26 -10.17 4.39
CA LEU A 59 -2.61 -9.61 4.33
C LEU A 59 -2.64 -8.32 3.50
N ALA A 60 -1.66 -7.44 3.67
CA ALA A 60 -1.55 -6.22 2.87
C ALA A 60 -1.37 -6.53 1.39
N CYS A 61 -0.57 -7.54 1.06
CA CYS A 61 -0.41 -8.04 -0.30
C CYS A 61 -1.73 -8.60 -0.85
N GLU A 62 -2.42 -9.45 -0.09
CA GLU A 62 -3.69 -10.05 -0.48
C GLU A 62 -4.76 -8.98 -0.75
N VAL A 63 -4.90 -7.99 0.12
CA VAL A 63 -5.82 -6.86 -0.08
C VAL A 63 -5.46 -6.05 -1.32
N THR A 64 -4.17 -5.83 -1.56
CA THR A 64 -3.67 -5.06 -2.71
C THR A 64 -3.95 -5.75 -4.03
N LEU A 65 -3.74 -7.06 -4.08
CA LEU A 65 -3.87 -7.86 -5.31
C LEU A 65 -5.33 -8.18 -5.66
N GLY A 66 -6.23 -8.27 -4.68
CA GLY A 66 -7.62 -8.61 -4.93
C GLY A 66 -8.29 -7.80 -6.05
N PRO A 67 -8.26 -6.47 -6.03
CA PRO A 67 -8.82 -5.65 -7.10
C PRO A 67 -8.13 -5.79 -8.45
N ILE A 68 -6.83 -6.08 -8.46
CA ILE A 68 -6.09 -6.31 -9.71
C ILE A 68 -6.57 -7.59 -10.38
N LEU A 69 -6.77 -8.65 -9.60
CA LEU A 69 -7.26 -9.93 -10.11
C LEU A 69 -8.71 -9.87 -10.59
N ASP A 70 -9.56 -9.07 -9.91
CA ASP A 70 -10.97 -8.97 -10.24
C ASP A 70 -11.27 -8.00 -11.39
N PHE A 71 -10.47 -6.95 -11.57
CA PHE A 71 -10.76 -5.84 -12.49
C PHE A 71 -9.68 -5.55 -13.52
N ASP A 72 -8.54 -6.26 -13.47
CA ASP A 72 -7.40 -6.08 -14.38
C ASP A 72 -6.91 -4.61 -14.46
N PHE A 73 -6.83 -3.92 -13.34
CA PHE A 73 -6.24 -2.59 -13.28
C PHE A 73 -4.75 -2.61 -13.61
N ASP A 74 -4.26 -1.54 -14.23
CA ASP A 74 -2.88 -1.43 -14.69
C ASP A 74 -1.86 -1.12 -13.58
N ALA A 75 -2.32 -0.69 -12.41
CA ALA A 75 -1.47 -0.36 -11.29
C ALA A 75 -2.11 -0.76 -9.95
N ALA A 76 -1.27 -1.19 -9.02
CA ALA A 76 -1.63 -1.47 -7.64
C ALA A 76 -0.86 -0.53 -6.70
N ILE A 77 -1.54 -0.07 -5.65
CA ILE A 77 -0.90 0.64 -4.55
C ILE A 77 -0.99 -0.25 -3.31
N LEU A 78 0.12 -0.44 -2.63
CA LEU A 78 0.19 -1.22 -1.40
C LEU A 78 -0.89 -0.75 -0.42
N PHE A 79 -1.69 -1.69 0.08
CA PHE A 79 -2.71 -1.40 1.08
C PHE A 79 -2.06 -1.00 2.40
N SER A 80 -2.21 0.27 2.76
CA SER A 80 -1.61 0.87 3.95
C SER A 80 -2.36 2.14 4.36
N ASP A 81 -1.95 2.76 5.46
CA ASP A 81 -2.40 4.08 5.87
C ASP A 81 -1.22 5.06 5.89
N ILE A 82 -1.48 6.29 5.44
CA ILE A 82 -0.48 7.37 5.38
C ILE A 82 0.01 7.83 6.74
N LEU A 83 -0.67 7.45 7.83
CA LEU A 83 -0.34 7.83 9.20
C LEU A 83 0.64 6.85 9.88
N PHE A 84 0.87 5.66 9.35
CA PHE A 84 1.82 4.71 9.94
C PHE A 84 3.24 5.25 10.11
N PRO A 85 3.80 6.10 9.22
CA PRO A 85 5.08 6.73 9.47
C PRO A 85 5.12 7.53 10.79
N LEU A 86 4.00 8.16 11.18
CA LEU A 86 3.91 8.90 12.44
C LEU A 86 3.91 7.96 13.66
N ASP A 87 3.32 6.77 13.53
CA ASP A 87 3.38 5.74 14.56
C ASP A 87 4.82 5.24 14.79
N TYR A 88 5.57 5.01 13.72
CA TYR A 88 7.00 4.68 13.80
C TYR A 88 7.85 5.80 14.42
N LEU A 89 7.42 7.05 14.29
CA LEU A 89 8.04 8.19 14.98
C LEU A 89 7.64 8.29 16.46
N GLY A 90 6.83 7.36 16.98
CA GLY A 90 6.48 7.27 18.40
C GLY A 90 5.17 7.93 18.80
N MET A 91 4.33 8.37 17.85
CA MET A 91 3.04 8.99 18.15
C MET A 91 1.95 8.01 18.63
N LYS A 92 2.23 6.70 18.62
CA LYS A 92 1.31 5.63 19.06
C LYS A 92 -0.09 5.77 18.43
N LEU A 93 -0.18 5.41 17.18
CA LEU A 93 -1.40 5.43 16.39
C LEU A 93 -2.28 4.21 16.68
N SER A 94 -3.57 4.45 16.87
CA SER A 94 -4.62 3.42 16.91
C SER A 94 -5.84 3.85 16.10
N PHE A 95 -6.71 2.91 15.76
CA PHE A 95 -7.92 3.18 14.98
C PHE A 95 -9.18 2.69 15.72
N SER A 96 -10.05 3.65 16.13
CA SER A 96 -11.32 3.33 16.81
C SER A 96 -12.32 4.49 16.77
N PRO A 97 -13.22 4.57 15.81
CA PRO A 97 -13.25 4.07 14.42
C PRO A 97 -12.32 4.83 13.46
N GLY A 98 -11.81 6.00 13.87
CA GLY A 98 -10.84 6.82 13.13
C GLY A 98 -9.45 6.76 13.76
N PRO A 99 -8.46 7.44 13.18
CA PRO A 99 -7.12 7.50 13.72
C PRO A 99 -7.10 8.30 15.05
N ILE A 100 -6.47 7.73 16.06
CA ILE A 100 -6.27 8.34 17.38
C ILE A 100 -4.79 8.30 17.69
N PHE A 101 -4.19 9.45 17.98
CA PHE A 101 -2.83 9.57 18.47
C PHE A 101 -2.82 9.73 19.99
N GLN A 102 -2.02 8.93 20.68
CA GLN A 102 -1.87 8.99 22.13
C GLN A 102 -0.82 10.01 22.57
N SER A 103 0.04 10.46 21.66
CA SER A 103 1.10 11.42 21.92
C SER A 103 1.26 12.39 20.76
N ASN A 104 1.78 13.60 21.06
CA ASN A 104 2.18 14.56 20.04
C ASN A 104 3.61 14.30 19.60
N LEU A 105 3.93 14.66 18.35
CA LEU A 105 5.28 14.61 17.83
C LEU A 105 6.14 15.66 18.56
N THR A 106 7.27 15.23 19.09
CA THR A 106 8.25 16.12 19.76
C THR A 106 9.54 16.20 18.96
N GLN A 107 10.31 17.29 19.14
CA GLN A 107 11.60 17.45 18.49
C GLN A 107 12.57 16.30 18.82
N GLN A 108 12.49 15.74 20.02
CA GLN A 108 13.32 14.61 20.43
C GLN A 108 13.01 13.34 19.65
N MET A 109 11.77 13.09 19.25
CA MET A 109 11.36 11.96 18.45
C MET A 109 11.89 12.05 17.02
N LEU A 110 12.17 13.24 16.52
CA LEU A 110 12.67 13.46 15.17
C LEU A 110 14.19 13.23 15.04
N ASN A 111 14.95 13.41 16.11
CA ASN A 111 16.40 13.52 16.02
C ASN A 111 17.19 12.23 15.75
N PRO A 112 16.88 11.04 16.31
CA PRO A 112 17.71 9.85 16.04
C PRO A 112 17.10 8.85 15.08
N VAL A 113 15.79 8.85 14.86
CA VAL A 113 15.09 7.75 14.18
C VAL A 113 14.78 8.07 12.72
N SER A 114 14.63 9.35 12.38
CA SER A 114 14.21 9.76 11.03
C SER A 114 15.22 9.43 9.95
N TYR A 115 16.51 9.43 10.27
CA TYR A 115 17.57 9.16 9.27
C TYR A 115 17.74 7.68 8.91
N THR A 116 17.47 6.76 9.82
CA THR A 116 17.67 5.33 9.59
C THR A 116 16.46 4.61 9.03
N HIS A 117 15.24 5.12 9.25
CA HIS A 117 14.00 4.46 8.84
C HIS A 117 13.22 5.18 7.73
N LEU A 118 13.47 6.47 7.50
CA LEU A 118 12.85 7.23 6.41
C LEU A 118 13.73 7.38 5.17
N THR A 119 15.00 7.00 5.23
CA THR A 119 15.77 6.79 4.02
C THR A 119 15.34 5.48 3.39
N LEU A 120 14.26 5.52 2.65
CA LEU A 120 14.04 4.52 1.62
C LEU A 120 15.31 4.46 0.76
N PRO A 121 15.83 3.25 0.45
CA PRO A 121 16.86 3.14 -0.56
C PRO A 121 16.28 3.65 -1.88
N THR A 122 16.51 4.92 -2.18
CA THR A 122 16.13 5.55 -3.45
C THR A 122 17.05 5.11 -4.59
N SER A 123 17.98 4.22 -4.34
CA SER A 123 18.83 3.60 -5.34
C SER A 123 18.36 2.16 -5.61
N VAL A 124 17.21 1.99 -6.20
CA VAL A 124 17.03 0.87 -7.11
C VAL A 124 17.58 1.35 -8.45
N THR A 125 18.85 1.10 -8.67
CA THR A 125 19.42 1.14 -10.02
C THR A 125 18.71 0.03 -10.81
N VAL A 126 17.91 0.44 -11.77
CA VAL A 126 17.32 -0.44 -12.78
C VAL A 126 18.43 -0.78 -13.78
#